data_6da2b37948219bdeaad3508754b477dc
#
_entry.id   6da2b37948219bdeaad3508754b477dc
#
_cell.length_a   1.000
_cell.length_b   1.000
_cell.length_c   1.000
_cell.angle_alpha   90.00
_cell.angle_beta   90.00
_cell.angle_gamma   90.00
#
_symmetry.space_group_name_H-M   'P 1'
#
loop_
_entity.id
_entity.type
_entity.pdbx_description
1 polymer ?
#
loop_
_entity_poly.entity_id
_entity_poly.type
_entity_poly.pdbx_seq_one_letter_code
_entity_poly.pdbx_strand_id
1 'polypeptide(L)'
;MSQKCNEFINKIFMQACEQIKQINRSTVKKYFSRLIVALSWLLLAPMAGAQPTSIGYDDIVILYENDVHGAIEGYPLMAAMRDQMMSLTPHVVVVSCGDFLSGTPLGSVSRGRYLIRMMNAVGYDYVTLGNHEFDFGIDTLVRRMSELSARVLCGNFASVDGTSYFLCNAISQFDGVKVAFVGVTTPHVPTSSTPMFFQDSAGRWLYTFYPNSLDSVVQRCVDEVREKGADYVVLLSHLGDFELPPLVAATEGIDVVLDGHSHSVIPHTQLLNRKGKEVLWTSTGSKFHNIGRLVIPRGGRPHSELLPSVTVPHVINAAFDTLQAVQQAYDSIARRRVGYNQVLLWRKGYYEDSRIDSPLGNYFCDAFLTLTKDYHADVALMNAGGMRDDIRAGELLFGDLYAAAPFDNQLCVVETSGQSILDALEMGCRKWPKVSGEFLYVAGLQYEIDTMQKSTVVCDENGVLIRIEGARKVKNVMVVNPITQELTPLDPKKVYRVAGCDYTLLKEGDGHRFPDAKVINPAICSYVEAIERYLHDHLNGVIDPSMYAHPLGRIIAR
;
A
#
# COMPACT_ATOMS: atom_id res chain seq x y z
N MET A 1 6.34 -1.39 -32.80
CA MET A 1 7.32 -2.44 -33.13
C MET A 1 7.19 -3.71 -32.28
N SER A 2 6.39 -3.72 -31.20
CA SER A 2 6.33 -4.86 -30.24
C SER A 2 5.43 -6.04 -30.64
N GLN A 3 4.33 -5.81 -31.35
CA GLN A 3 3.36 -6.87 -31.66
C GLN A 3 3.84 -7.87 -32.72
N LYS A 4 4.54 -7.40 -33.75
CA LYS A 4 5.12 -8.27 -34.80
C LYS A 4 6.29 -9.14 -34.29
N CYS A 5 7.01 -8.69 -33.25
CA CYS A 5 8.10 -9.45 -32.66
C CYS A 5 7.57 -10.61 -31.80
N ASN A 6 6.48 -10.41 -31.07
CA ASN A 6 5.83 -11.46 -30.29
C ASN A 6 5.16 -12.53 -31.15
N GLU A 7 4.56 -12.18 -32.26
CA GLU A 7 3.99 -13.15 -33.22
C GLU A 7 5.08 -14.01 -33.88
N PHE A 8 6.23 -13.41 -34.19
CA PHE A 8 7.37 -14.13 -34.77
C PHE A 8 7.99 -15.13 -33.77
N ILE A 9 8.16 -14.73 -32.51
CA ILE A 9 8.68 -15.58 -31.45
C ILE A 9 7.73 -16.73 -31.16
N ASN A 10 6.43 -16.50 -31.07
CA ASN A 10 5.43 -17.54 -30.86
C ASN A 10 5.37 -18.53 -32.02
N LYS A 11 5.57 -18.10 -33.25
CA LYS A 11 5.58 -18.96 -34.43
C LYS A 11 6.80 -19.89 -34.46
N ILE A 12 7.97 -19.38 -34.04
CA ILE A 12 9.20 -20.20 -33.91
C ILE A 12 9.06 -21.20 -32.77
N PHE A 13 8.46 -20.79 -31.64
CA PHE A 13 8.26 -21.67 -30.49
C PHE A 13 7.31 -22.83 -30.79
N MET A 14 6.22 -22.57 -31.51
CA MET A 14 5.27 -23.61 -31.92
C MET A 14 5.88 -24.58 -32.94
N GLN A 15 6.67 -24.10 -33.91
CA GLN A 15 7.39 -24.97 -34.86
C GLN A 15 8.46 -25.84 -34.17
N ALA A 16 9.16 -25.32 -33.18
CA ALA A 16 10.13 -26.06 -32.37
C ALA A 16 9.46 -27.17 -31.53
N CYS A 17 8.28 -26.88 -30.96
CA CYS A 17 7.51 -27.88 -30.19
C CYS A 17 6.95 -29.03 -31.04
N GLU A 18 6.59 -28.78 -32.30
CA GLU A 18 6.14 -29.85 -33.23
C GLU A 18 7.30 -30.74 -33.70
N GLN A 19 8.48 -30.20 -33.93
CA GLN A 19 9.68 -30.99 -34.28
C GLN A 19 10.20 -31.85 -33.13
N ILE A 20 10.04 -31.40 -31.87
CA ILE A 20 10.46 -32.16 -30.65
C ILE A 20 9.62 -33.44 -30.46
N LYS A 21 8.38 -33.49 -30.93
CA LYS A 21 7.53 -34.68 -30.81
C LYS A 21 7.93 -35.86 -31.69
N GLN A 22 8.87 -35.68 -32.63
CA GLN A 22 9.30 -36.72 -33.57
C GLN A 22 10.70 -37.30 -33.33
N ILE A 23 11.41 -36.94 -32.25
CA ILE A 23 12.82 -37.31 -32.07
C ILE A 23 13.02 -38.31 -30.92
N ASN A 24 13.75 -39.41 -31.20
CA ASN A 24 14.08 -40.51 -30.31
C ASN A 24 15.00 -40.09 -29.11
N ARG A 25 14.71 -40.61 -27.90
CA ARG A 25 15.27 -40.18 -26.60
C ARG A 25 16.81 -40.14 -26.48
N SER A 26 17.57 -40.83 -27.30
CA SER A 26 19.03 -40.83 -27.24
C SER A 26 19.73 -39.64 -27.91
N THR A 27 19.06 -39.02 -28.87
CA THR A 27 19.58 -37.85 -29.62
C THR A 27 19.20 -36.53 -28.91
N VAL A 28 18.15 -36.52 -28.10
CA VAL A 28 17.64 -35.35 -27.39
C VAL A 28 18.64 -34.78 -26.37
N LYS A 29 19.35 -35.64 -25.64
CA LYS A 29 20.34 -35.17 -24.63
C LYS A 29 21.52 -34.39 -25.25
N LYS A 30 21.92 -34.72 -26.45
CA LYS A 30 23.10 -34.10 -27.11
C LYS A 30 22.77 -32.77 -27.77
N TYR A 31 21.53 -32.58 -28.20
CA TYR A 31 21.05 -31.30 -28.77
C TYR A 31 20.50 -30.34 -27.71
N PHE A 32 19.93 -30.87 -26.62
CA PHE A 32 19.41 -30.06 -25.51
C PHE A 32 20.52 -29.28 -24.80
N SER A 33 21.69 -29.88 -24.59
CA SER A 33 22.86 -29.18 -24.02
C SER A 33 23.41 -28.08 -24.94
N ARG A 34 23.37 -28.28 -26.26
CA ARG A 34 23.82 -27.27 -27.25
C ARG A 34 22.78 -26.15 -27.44
N LEU A 35 21.52 -26.47 -27.32
CA LEU A 35 20.42 -25.45 -27.38
C LEU A 35 20.40 -24.57 -26.12
N ILE A 36 20.64 -25.15 -24.95
CA ILE A 36 20.77 -24.39 -23.68
C ILE A 36 21.98 -23.46 -23.74
N VAL A 37 23.11 -23.91 -24.27
CA VAL A 37 24.29 -23.05 -24.43
C VAL A 37 24.05 -21.97 -25.48
N ALA A 38 23.36 -22.26 -26.60
CA ALA A 38 23.03 -21.25 -27.60
C ALA A 38 21.95 -20.25 -27.10
N LEU A 39 20.95 -20.70 -26.34
CA LEU A 39 19.97 -19.80 -25.70
C LEU A 39 20.61 -18.94 -24.60
N SER A 40 21.55 -19.49 -23.82
CA SER A 40 22.29 -18.70 -22.84
C SER A 40 23.16 -17.60 -23.48
N TRP A 41 23.66 -17.82 -24.70
CA TRP A 41 24.37 -16.78 -25.47
C TRP A 41 23.44 -15.76 -26.13
N LEU A 42 22.18 -16.14 -26.49
CA LEU A 42 21.18 -15.20 -27.00
C LEU A 42 20.53 -14.34 -25.89
N LEU A 43 20.47 -14.87 -24.65
CA LEU A 43 20.02 -14.12 -23.48
C LEU A 43 21.13 -13.21 -22.89
N LEU A 44 22.38 -13.36 -23.35
CA LEU A 44 23.52 -12.51 -23.05
C LEU A 44 23.81 -11.46 -24.14
N ALA A 45 22.96 -11.34 -25.17
CA ALA A 45 23.02 -10.17 -26.03
C ALA A 45 22.72 -8.94 -25.14
N PRO A 46 23.62 -7.96 -25.04
CA PRO A 46 23.34 -6.79 -24.23
C PRO A 46 22.11 -6.12 -24.83
N MET A 47 20.99 -6.12 -24.11
CA MET A 47 20.03 -5.07 -24.29
C MET A 47 20.86 -3.78 -24.26
N ALA A 48 20.74 -2.93 -25.25
CA ALA A 48 21.33 -1.60 -25.24
C ALA A 48 20.62 -0.78 -24.14
N GLY A 49 20.87 -1.16 -22.90
CA GLY A 49 20.61 -0.44 -21.68
C GLY A 49 21.89 0.28 -21.31
N ALA A 50 21.77 1.50 -20.90
CA ALA A 50 22.85 2.37 -20.46
C ALA A 50 23.90 1.55 -19.67
N GLN A 51 25.18 1.68 -20.03
CA GLN A 51 26.29 1.14 -19.24
C GLN A 51 26.06 1.55 -17.79
N PRO A 52 26.21 0.65 -16.80
CA PRO A 52 26.13 1.06 -15.41
C PRO A 52 27.11 2.21 -15.23
N THR A 53 26.59 3.40 -14.91
CA THR A 53 27.42 4.57 -14.70
C THR A 53 28.39 4.25 -13.57
N SER A 54 29.69 4.29 -13.85
CA SER A 54 30.71 4.09 -12.83
C SER A 54 30.56 5.20 -11.78
N ILE A 55 30.36 4.82 -10.53
CA ILE A 55 30.32 5.77 -9.40
C ILE A 55 31.72 6.34 -9.21
N GLY A 56 31.83 7.67 -9.32
CA GLY A 56 33.06 8.41 -9.01
C GLY A 56 33.22 8.60 -7.50
N TYR A 57 34.44 8.80 -7.04
CA TYR A 57 34.73 9.03 -5.63
C TYR A 57 34.03 10.28 -5.07
N ASP A 58 33.88 11.33 -5.89
CA ASP A 58 33.26 12.61 -5.51
C ASP A 58 31.73 12.64 -5.77
N ASP A 59 31.15 11.54 -6.28
CA ASP A 59 29.71 11.46 -6.54
C ASP A 59 28.92 11.30 -5.23
N ILE A 60 27.77 11.93 -5.14
CA ILE A 60 26.85 11.76 -4.03
C ILE A 60 25.83 10.69 -4.43
N VAL A 61 25.72 9.64 -3.60
CA VAL A 61 24.80 8.53 -3.80
C VAL A 61 23.70 8.58 -2.75
N ILE A 62 22.46 8.61 -3.19
CA ILE A 62 21.28 8.53 -2.32
C ILE A 62 20.59 7.19 -2.62
N LEU A 63 20.62 6.28 -1.65
CA LEU A 63 19.86 5.05 -1.67
C LEU A 63 18.48 5.31 -1.08
N TYR A 64 17.43 4.83 -1.73
CA TYR A 64 16.07 5.11 -1.30
C TYR A 64 15.13 3.93 -1.50
N GLU A 65 14.08 3.93 -0.72
CA GLU A 65 12.93 3.04 -0.85
C GLU A 65 11.64 3.77 -0.45
N ASN A 66 10.50 3.17 -0.77
CA ASN A 66 9.17 3.60 -0.40
C ASN A 66 8.25 2.39 -0.21
N ASP A 67 7.18 2.57 0.58
CA ASP A 67 6.09 1.59 0.72
C ASP A 67 6.59 0.18 1.10
N VAL A 68 7.51 0.11 2.08
CA VAL A 68 8.08 -1.16 2.55
C VAL A 68 7.01 -2.05 3.16
N HIS A 69 6.04 -1.45 3.85
CA HIS A 69 4.92 -2.17 4.49
C HIS A 69 5.36 -3.41 5.25
N GLY A 70 6.47 -3.27 6.03
CA GLY A 70 6.97 -4.32 6.89
C GLY A 70 7.65 -5.51 6.20
N ALA A 71 8.06 -5.38 4.94
CA ALA A 71 8.90 -6.37 4.25
C ALA A 71 10.34 -6.30 4.78
N ILE A 72 10.58 -6.93 5.93
CA ILE A 72 11.83 -6.81 6.69
C ILE A 72 13.05 -7.43 6.01
N GLU A 73 12.85 -8.33 5.06
CA GLU A 73 13.91 -9.04 4.33
C GLU A 73 14.73 -8.12 3.42
N GLY A 74 14.19 -6.96 3.07
CA GLY A 74 14.89 -5.97 2.23
C GLY A 74 15.92 -5.13 2.98
N TYR A 75 15.81 -4.97 4.30
CA TYR A 75 16.73 -4.13 5.05
C TYR A 75 18.19 -4.60 5.03
N PRO A 76 18.50 -5.91 5.18
CA PRO A 76 19.88 -6.38 4.99
C PRO A 76 20.44 -6.11 3.59
N LEU A 77 19.59 -6.12 2.55
CA LEU A 77 19.99 -5.80 1.18
C LEU A 77 20.29 -4.31 1.03
N MET A 78 19.47 -3.43 1.64
CA MET A 78 19.73 -1.99 1.69
C MET A 78 21.05 -1.70 2.42
N ALA A 79 21.31 -2.36 3.56
CA ALA A 79 22.58 -2.22 4.28
C ALA A 79 23.77 -2.69 3.43
N ALA A 80 23.66 -3.83 2.74
CA ALA A 80 24.70 -4.32 1.85
C ALA A 80 24.99 -3.35 0.69
N MET A 81 23.94 -2.78 0.09
CA MET A 81 24.07 -1.77 -0.95
C MET A 81 24.74 -0.49 -0.42
N ARG A 82 24.34 -0.03 0.78
CA ARG A 82 25.00 1.10 1.44
C ARG A 82 26.49 0.85 1.63
N ASP A 83 26.86 -0.29 2.20
CA ASP A 83 28.27 -0.64 2.43
C ASP A 83 29.05 -0.72 1.12
N GLN A 84 28.44 -1.28 0.06
CA GLN A 84 29.03 -1.30 -1.28
C GLN A 84 29.26 0.12 -1.81
N MET A 85 28.27 1.01 -1.72
CA MET A 85 28.44 2.40 -2.18
C MET A 85 29.47 3.15 -1.35
N MET A 86 29.51 2.96 -0.03
CA MET A 86 30.53 3.55 0.85
C MET A 86 31.95 3.09 0.54
N SER A 87 32.14 1.95 -0.14
CA SER A 87 33.45 1.52 -0.63
C SER A 87 33.90 2.28 -1.89
N LEU A 88 32.99 2.95 -2.59
CA LEU A 88 33.23 3.69 -3.83
C LEU A 88 33.32 5.20 -3.60
N THR A 89 32.47 5.75 -2.73
CA THR A 89 32.40 7.16 -2.36
C THR A 89 32.06 7.32 -0.88
N PRO A 90 32.65 8.32 -0.17
CA PRO A 90 32.25 8.61 1.21
C PRO A 90 30.89 9.35 1.31
N HIS A 91 30.27 9.73 0.20
CA HIS A 91 29.09 10.57 0.12
C HIS A 91 27.82 9.75 -0.12
N VAL A 92 27.46 8.90 0.85
CA VAL A 92 26.29 8.02 0.76
C VAL A 92 25.24 8.45 1.77
N VAL A 93 23.99 8.52 1.33
CA VAL A 93 22.81 8.83 2.16
C VAL A 93 21.76 7.74 1.93
N VAL A 94 21.07 7.29 2.97
CA VAL A 94 19.96 6.33 2.89
C VAL A 94 18.69 7.02 3.35
N VAL A 95 17.63 6.96 2.52
CA VAL A 95 16.36 7.63 2.81
C VAL A 95 15.15 6.72 2.60
N SER A 96 14.05 7.03 3.30
CA SER A 96 12.74 6.40 3.09
C SER A 96 11.68 7.44 2.72
N CYS A 97 10.83 7.07 1.77
CA CYS A 97 9.70 7.88 1.34
C CYS A 97 8.37 7.45 1.97
N GLY A 98 8.40 6.88 3.20
CA GLY A 98 7.22 6.58 4.01
C GLY A 98 6.62 5.18 3.80
N ASP A 99 5.60 4.89 4.61
CA ASP A 99 4.88 3.60 4.67
C ASP A 99 5.78 2.41 5.07
N PHE A 100 6.55 2.59 6.14
CA PHE A 100 7.44 1.55 6.67
C PHE A 100 6.95 0.89 7.96
N LEU A 101 6.06 1.52 8.78
CA LEU A 101 5.69 0.99 10.12
C LEU A 101 4.67 -0.14 10.09
N SER A 102 3.73 -0.14 9.14
CA SER A 102 2.60 -1.06 9.12
C SER A 102 2.42 -1.77 7.76
N GLY A 103 1.43 -2.65 7.66
CA GLY A 103 1.12 -3.38 6.43
C GLY A 103 1.50 -4.86 6.45
N THR A 104 2.12 -5.34 7.55
CA THR A 104 2.35 -6.76 7.83
C THR A 104 2.01 -7.08 9.28
N PRO A 105 1.78 -8.36 9.60
CA PRO A 105 1.55 -8.82 10.97
C PRO A 105 2.64 -8.38 11.94
N LEU A 106 3.89 -8.39 11.49
CA LEU A 106 5.05 -8.00 12.29
C LEU A 106 5.00 -6.51 12.66
N GLY A 107 4.60 -5.65 11.72
CA GLY A 107 4.36 -4.23 11.96
C GLY A 107 3.29 -4.02 13.03
N SER A 108 2.13 -4.69 12.88
CA SER A 108 0.99 -4.52 13.77
C SER A 108 1.25 -5.06 15.18
N VAL A 109 1.77 -6.29 15.32
CA VAL A 109 2.09 -6.89 16.64
C VAL A 109 3.08 -6.02 17.42
N SER A 110 4.04 -5.41 16.76
CA SER A 110 5.07 -4.56 17.38
C SER A 110 4.70 -3.06 17.40
N ARG A 111 3.56 -2.69 16.78
CA ARG A 111 3.19 -1.30 16.49
C ARG A 111 4.38 -0.53 15.90
N GLY A 112 4.98 -1.13 14.86
CA GLY A 112 6.12 -0.59 14.11
C GLY A 112 7.49 -0.71 14.79
N ARG A 113 7.60 -1.15 16.05
CA ARG A 113 8.87 -1.16 16.79
C ARG A 113 9.96 -2.00 16.11
N TYR A 114 9.59 -3.14 15.55
CA TYR A 114 10.56 -4.00 14.87
C TYR A 114 11.10 -3.36 13.60
N LEU A 115 10.27 -2.60 12.88
CA LEU A 115 10.68 -1.87 11.67
C LEU A 115 11.69 -0.77 12.03
N ILE A 116 11.45 0.00 13.09
CA ILE A 116 12.40 0.99 13.60
C ILE A 116 13.77 0.35 13.93
N ARG A 117 13.77 -0.84 14.56
CA ARG A 117 15.02 -1.56 14.84
C ARG A 117 15.77 -1.95 13.56
N MET A 118 15.03 -2.40 12.52
CA MET A 118 15.61 -2.73 11.22
C MET A 118 16.21 -1.48 10.54
N MET A 119 15.46 -0.37 10.50
CA MET A 119 15.93 0.89 9.92
C MET A 119 17.17 1.44 10.63
N ASN A 120 17.20 1.37 11.97
CA ASN A 120 18.37 1.77 12.76
C ASN A 120 19.59 0.89 12.47
N ALA A 121 19.39 -0.43 12.26
CA ALA A 121 20.48 -1.35 11.91
C ALA A 121 21.05 -1.08 10.50
N VAL A 122 20.22 -0.61 9.56
CA VAL A 122 20.68 -0.14 8.24
C VAL A 122 21.40 1.21 8.35
N GLY A 123 20.94 2.10 9.22
CA GLY A 123 21.44 3.47 9.39
C GLY A 123 20.87 4.42 8.33
N TYR A 124 19.54 4.57 8.34
CA TYR A 124 18.86 5.61 7.57
C TYR A 124 19.25 7.02 8.08
N ASP A 125 19.36 7.96 7.15
CA ASP A 125 19.71 9.37 7.44
C ASP A 125 18.46 10.24 7.52
N TYR A 126 17.54 10.10 6.56
CA TYR A 126 16.30 10.87 6.48
C TYR A 126 15.13 9.98 6.12
N VAL A 127 13.96 10.32 6.65
CA VAL A 127 12.69 9.69 6.28
C VAL A 127 11.60 10.74 6.14
N THR A 128 10.65 10.54 5.23
CA THR A 128 9.34 11.21 5.32
C THR A 128 8.30 10.23 5.85
N LEU A 129 7.12 10.72 6.17
CA LEU A 129 6.01 9.90 6.64
C LEU A 129 5.08 9.56 5.47
N GLY A 130 4.59 8.32 5.43
CA GLY A 130 3.41 7.97 4.66
C GLY A 130 2.15 8.02 5.52
N ASN A 131 1.02 7.57 4.98
CA ASN A 131 -0.23 7.52 5.73
C ASN A 131 -0.25 6.39 6.76
N HIS A 132 0.47 5.30 6.50
CA HIS A 132 0.50 4.14 7.39
C HIS A 132 1.41 4.29 8.62
N GLU A 133 2.20 5.33 8.72
CA GLU A 133 2.88 5.69 9.96
C GLU A 133 1.90 6.11 11.05
N PHE A 134 0.70 6.57 10.66
CA PHE A 134 -0.35 7.04 11.58
C PHE A 134 -1.32 5.94 12.04
N ASP A 135 -1.22 4.71 11.52
CA ASP A 135 -2.15 3.60 11.79
C ASP A 135 -2.30 3.24 13.28
N PHE A 136 -1.28 3.54 14.08
CA PHE A 136 -1.28 3.25 15.52
C PHE A 136 -1.54 4.49 16.40
N GLY A 137 -2.01 5.59 15.79
CA GLY A 137 -2.30 6.85 16.46
C GLY A 137 -1.07 7.74 16.69
N ILE A 138 -1.34 9.02 16.99
CA ILE A 138 -0.31 10.07 17.07
C ILE A 138 0.73 9.80 18.16
N ASP A 139 0.31 9.36 19.35
CA ASP A 139 1.23 9.06 20.46
C ASP A 139 2.22 7.94 20.11
N THR A 140 1.74 6.92 19.39
CA THR A 140 2.59 5.82 18.93
C THR A 140 3.54 6.31 17.83
N LEU A 141 3.04 7.11 16.87
CA LEU A 141 3.87 7.74 15.85
C LEU A 141 5.03 8.53 16.50
N VAL A 142 4.73 9.47 17.37
CA VAL A 142 5.75 10.30 18.04
C VAL A 142 6.78 9.45 18.78
N ARG A 143 6.32 8.41 19.49
CA ARG A 143 7.21 7.45 20.16
C ARG A 143 8.11 6.72 19.17
N ARG A 144 7.56 6.17 18.07
CA ARG A 144 8.36 5.44 17.08
C ARG A 144 9.38 6.35 16.39
N MET A 145 8.98 7.57 16.05
CA MET A 145 9.89 8.54 15.45
C MET A 145 11.00 8.99 16.42
N SER A 146 10.73 9.02 17.73
CA SER A 146 11.78 9.29 18.72
C SER A 146 12.76 8.10 18.95
N GLU A 147 12.37 6.87 18.62
CA GLU A 147 13.22 5.69 18.65
C GLU A 147 14.04 5.51 17.36
N LEU A 148 13.68 6.21 16.29
CA LEU A 148 14.36 6.18 15.00
C LEU A 148 15.61 7.07 15.02
N SER A 149 16.74 6.55 14.53
CA SER A 149 18.00 7.30 14.44
C SER A 149 18.00 8.32 13.29
N ALA A 150 17.23 8.06 12.23
CA ALA A 150 17.07 8.99 11.10
C ALA A 150 16.32 10.26 11.49
N ARG A 151 16.58 11.35 10.77
CA ARG A 151 15.79 12.58 10.91
C ARG A 151 14.48 12.45 10.15
N VAL A 152 13.38 12.73 10.83
CA VAL A 152 12.04 12.72 10.22
C VAL A 152 11.75 14.10 9.62
N LEU A 153 11.38 14.11 8.35
CA LEU A 153 11.03 15.31 7.60
C LEU A 153 9.56 15.21 7.16
N CYS A 154 8.71 16.12 7.63
CA CYS A 154 7.31 16.19 7.22
C CYS A 154 6.78 17.62 7.39
N GLY A 155 6.86 18.42 6.32
CA GLY A 155 6.55 19.85 6.36
C GLY A 155 5.06 20.17 6.42
N ASN A 156 4.21 19.22 6.06
CA ASN A 156 2.76 19.42 5.99
C ASN A 156 1.96 18.73 7.10
N PHE A 157 2.60 18.26 8.17
CA PHE A 157 1.90 17.77 9.36
C PHE A 157 2.08 18.72 10.54
N ALA A 158 0.99 19.31 11.01
CA ALA A 158 0.97 20.22 12.14
C ALA A 158 -0.33 20.12 12.94
N SER A 159 -0.36 20.62 14.17
CA SER A 159 -1.62 20.89 14.87
C SER A 159 -2.33 22.11 14.23
N VAL A 160 -3.65 22.21 14.47
CA VAL A 160 -4.46 23.32 13.90
C VAL A 160 -4.03 24.69 14.38
N ASP A 161 -3.27 24.80 15.48
CA ASP A 161 -2.66 26.04 15.96
C ASP A 161 -1.36 26.41 15.22
N GLY A 162 -0.91 25.57 14.28
CA GLY A 162 0.29 25.76 13.47
C GLY A 162 1.57 25.17 14.07
N THR A 163 1.51 24.46 15.19
CA THR A 163 2.68 23.80 15.78
C THR A 163 3.09 22.58 14.95
N SER A 164 4.28 22.63 14.34
CA SER A 164 4.86 21.52 13.57
C SER A 164 5.44 20.45 14.49
N TYR A 165 5.21 19.19 14.15
CA TYR A 165 5.73 18.03 14.90
C TYR A 165 7.11 17.59 14.42
N PHE A 166 7.41 17.79 13.13
CA PHE A 166 8.65 17.37 12.51
C PHE A 166 9.28 18.51 11.71
N LEU A 167 10.55 18.37 11.38
CA LEU A 167 11.25 19.32 10.52
C LEU A 167 10.64 19.26 9.11
N CYS A 168 10.57 20.40 8.42
CA CYS A 168 10.16 20.40 7.02
C CYS A 168 11.32 20.07 6.07
N ASN A 169 12.58 20.35 6.50
CA ASN A 169 13.77 20.16 5.67
C ASN A 169 15.02 19.90 6.51
N ALA A 170 16.05 19.39 5.83
CA ALA A 170 17.42 19.28 6.34
C ALA A 170 18.43 19.46 5.20
N ILE A 171 19.66 19.86 5.52
CA ILE A 171 20.76 20.02 4.56
C ILE A 171 21.93 19.15 4.99
N SER A 172 22.42 18.32 4.07
CA SER A 172 23.71 17.63 4.16
C SER A 172 24.73 18.31 3.28
N GLN A 173 26.00 18.31 3.70
CA GLN A 173 27.10 18.90 2.95
C GLN A 173 28.16 17.87 2.62
N PHE A 174 28.54 17.79 1.34
CA PHE A 174 29.47 16.82 0.78
C PHE A 174 30.54 17.58 -0.02
N ASP A 175 31.77 17.73 0.53
CA ASP A 175 32.89 18.41 -0.11
C ASP A 175 32.53 19.75 -0.80
N GLY A 176 31.73 20.57 -0.07
CA GLY A 176 31.29 21.88 -0.52
C GLY A 176 29.96 21.90 -1.27
N VAL A 177 29.41 20.74 -1.68
CA VAL A 177 28.08 20.62 -2.29
C VAL A 177 27.03 20.44 -1.19
N LYS A 178 26.00 21.28 -1.20
CA LYS A 178 24.86 21.22 -0.27
C LYS A 178 23.67 20.52 -0.93
N VAL A 179 23.26 19.36 -0.41
CA VAL A 179 22.04 18.67 -0.80
C VAL A 179 21.00 18.85 0.29
N ALA A 180 19.89 19.45 -0.06
CA ALA A 180 18.75 19.61 0.85
C ALA A 180 17.73 18.50 0.61
N PHE A 181 17.16 18.02 1.71
CA PHE A 181 16.03 17.08 1.75
C PHE A 181 14.81 17.81 2.32
N VAL A 182 13.68 17.72 1.62
CA VAL A 182 12.39 18.28 2.05
C VAL A 182 11.41 17.12 2.14
N GLY A 183 10.63 17.02 3.23
CA GLY A 183 9.69 15.93 3.43
C GLY A 183 8.23 16.37 3.31
N VAL A 184 7.40 15.57 2.64
CA VAL A 184 5.95 15.77 2.49
C VAL A 184 5.20 14.44 2.48
N THR A 185 4.05 14.39 3.15
CA THR A 185 3.11 13.26 3.12
C THR A 185 1.82 13.63 2.38
N THR A 186 1.00 12.64 2.02
CA THR A 186 -0.32 12.91 1.42
C THR A 186 -1.19 13.77 2.34
N PRO A 187 -1.90 14.77 1.82
CA PRO A 187 -2.83 15.55 2.62
C PRO A 187 -4.06 14.73 3.08
N HIS A 188 -4.27 13.54 2.49
CA HIS A 188 -5.40 12.65 2.79
C HIS A 188 -5.07 11.59 3.87
N VAL A 189 -4.00 11.78 4.65
CA VAL A 189 -3.68 10.91 5.80
C VAL A 189 -4.89 10.66 6.72
N PRO A 190 -5.71 11.65 7.07
CA PRO A 190 -6.83 11.40 7.98
C PRO A 190 -7.80 10.32 7.50
N THR A 191 -8.06 10.25 6.20
CA THR A 191 -9.00 9.26 5.62
C THR A 191 -8.32 7.97 5.18
N SER A 192 -7.04 8.02 4.82
CA SER A 192 -6.26 6.83 4.45
C SER A 192 -5.62 6.10 5.63
N SER A 193 -5.73 6.66 6.85
CA SER A 193 -5.44 6.03 8.14
C SER A 193 -6.73 5.95 8.97
N THR A 194 -6.76 6.50 10.18
CA THR A 194 -7.93 6.47 11.06
C THR A 194 -8.33 7.89 11.46
N PRO A 195 -9.39 8.49 10.89
CA PRO A 195 -9.78 9.88 11.14
C PRO A 195 -9.88 10.28 12.61
N MET A 196 -10.41 9.39 13.47
CA MET A 196 -10.52 9.67 14.89
C MET A 196 -9.20 9.95 15.60
N PHE A 197 -8.06 9.51 15.07
CA PHE A 197 -6.75 9.82 15.65
C PHE A 197 -6.38 11.30 15.52
N PHE A 198 -7.07 12.01 14.66
CA PHE A 198 -6.82 13.42 14.34
C PHE A 198 -7.89 14.35 14.89
N GLN A 199 -8.87 13.82 15.65
CA GLN A 199 -10.02 14.54 16.17
C GLN A 199 -10.08 14.48 17.69
N ASP A 200 -10.75 15.47 18.31
CA ASP A 200 -11.14 15.41 19.71
C ASP A 200 -12.45 14.60 19.89
N SER A 201 -12.88 14.42 21.15
CA SER A 201 -14.10 13.69 21.48
C SER A 201 -15.39 14.31 20.92
N ALA A 202 -15.34 15.54 20.41
CA ALA A 202 -16.45 16.25 19.77
C ALA A 202 -16.36 16.18 18.23
N GLY A 203 -15.38 15.43 17.67
CA GLY A 203 -15.15 15.29 16.23
C GLY A 203 -14.48 16.50 15.58
N ARG A 204 -13.90 17.42 16.35
CA ARG A 204 -13.19 18.57 15.81
C ARG A 204 -11.75 18.18 15.49
N TRP A 205 -11.28 18.55 14.30
CA TRP A 205 -9.91 18.30 13.86
C TRP A 205 -8.89 19.01 14.77
N LEU A 206 -7.91 18.27 15.23
CA LEU A 206 -6.80 18.74 16.06
C LEU A 206 -5.53 18.94 15.21
N TYR A 207 -5.46 18.34 14.04
CA TYR A 207 -4.30 18.33 13.15
C TYR A 207 -4.69 18.72 11.74
N THR A 208 -3.73 19.20 10.98
CA THR A 208 -3.86 19.57 9.57
C THR A 208 -2.72 19.00 8.74
N PHE A 209 -3.04 18.65 7.50
CA PHE A 209 -2.08 18.26 6.46
C PHE A 209 -2.09 19.24 5.29
N TYR A 210 -2.71 20.39 5.48
CA TYR A 210 -2.81 21.49 4.51
C TYR A 210 -3.36 21.09 3.13
N PRO A 211 -4.51 20.39 3.02
CA PRO A 211 -5.00 19.85 1.75
C PRO A 211 -5.23 20.93 0.68
N ASN A 212 -5.62 22.16 1.07
CA ASN A 212 -5.89 23.27 0.16
C ASN A 212 -4.69 24.20 -0.10
N SER A 213 -3.53 23.95 0.53
CA SER A 213 -2.35 24.85 0.43
C SER A 213 -1.04 24.06 0.48
N LEU A 214 -1.07 22.80 0.07
CA LEU A 214 0.09 21.91 0.09
C LEU A 214 1.26 22.47 -0.73
N ASP A 215 0.97 23.02 -1.91
CA ASP A 215 1.94 23.67 -2.78
C ASP A 215 2.66 24.83 -2.09
N SER A 216 1.93 25.68 -1.37
CA SER A 216 2.49 26.80 -0.62
C SER A 216 3.37 26.34 0.53
N VAL A 217 2.97 25.27 1.24
CA VAL A 217 3.76 24.69 2.33
C VAL A 217 5.07 24.11 1.79
N VAL A 218 5.01 23.32 0.72
CA VAL A 218 6.20 22.72 0.10
C VAL A 218 7.10 23.80 -0.48
N GLN A 219 6.54 24.81 -1.18
CA GLN A 219 7.33 25.91 -1.73
C GLN A 219 8.10 26.65 -0.64
N ARG A 220 7.46 26.97 0.49
CA ARG A 220 8.15 27.60 1.63
C ARG A 220 9.32 26.75 2.12
N CYS A 221 9.15 25.44 2.29
CA CYS A 221 10.23 24.56 2.73
C CYS A 221 11.39 24.50 1.73
N VAL A 222 11.10 24.58 0.43
CA VAL A 222 12.08 24.65 -0.65
C VAL A 222 12.81 25.99 -0.64
N ASP A 223 12.10 27.11 -0.50
CA ASP A 223 12.68 28.45 -0.47
C ASP A 223 13.65 28.59 0.70
N GLU A 224 13.29 28.10 1.90
CA GLU A 224 14.17 28.11 3.08
C GLU A 224 15.53 27.45 2.84
N VAL A 225 15.57 26.30 2.12
CA VAL A 225 16.84 25.62 1.85
C VAL A 225 17.61 26.27 0.70
N ARG A 226 16.91 26.84 -0.29
CA ARG A 226 17.53 27.59 -1.39
C ARG A 226 18.19 28.89 -0.87
N GLU A 227 17.53 29.58 0.06
CA GLU A 227 18.10 30.76 0.73
C GLU A 227 19.36 30.41 1.55
N LYS A 228 19.42 29.18 2.11
CA LYS A 228 20.63 28.66 2.80
C LYS A 228 21.70 28.16 1.82
N GLY A 229 21.49 28.31 0.52
CA GLY A 229 22.45 27.99 -0.54
C GLY A 229 22.51 26.50 -0.88
N ALA A 230 21.38 25.78 -0.84
CA ALA A 230 21.33 24.41 -1.32
C ALA A 230 21.57 24.34 -2.83
N ASP A 231 22.54 23.52 -3.24
CA ASP A 231 22.87 23.27 -4.65
C ASP A 231 21.82 22.36 -5.30
N TYR A 232 21.39 21.34 -4.57
CA TYR A 232 20.33 20.41 -4.97
C TYR A 232 19.24 20.31 -3.90
N VAL A 233 18.00 20.17 -4.36
CA VAL A 233 16.83 19.93 -3.50
C VAL A 233 16.17 18.62 -3.92
N VAL A 234 16.17 17.65 -3.00
CA VAL A 234 15.51 16.35 -3.13
C VAL A 234 14.24 16.37 -2.28
N LEU A 235 13.09 16.24 -2.91
CA LEU A 235 11.81 16.10 -2.22
C LEU A 235 11.61 14.62 -1.88
N LEU A 236 11.53 14.28 -0.59
CA LEU A 236 11.04 13.00 -0.10
C LEU A 236 9.52 13.08 -0.01
N SER A 237 8.84 12.43 -0.90
CA SER A 237 7.41 12.57 -1.12
C SER A 237 6.67 11.26 -0.82
N HIS A 238 5.47 11.39 -0.27
CA HIS A 238 4.53 10.29 -0.15
C HIS A 238 3.15 10.71 -0.70
N LEU A 239 3.13 11.16 -1.97
CA LEU A 239 1.96 11.74 -2.63
C LEU A 239 1.37 10.82 -3.72
N GLY A 240 2.23 10.04 -4.38
CA GLY A 240 1.83 9.14 -5.46
C GLY A 240 1.47 9.82 -6.77
N ASP A 241 1.08 8.99 -7.73
CA ASP A 241 0.90 9.33 -9.16
C ASP A 241 -0.15 10.42 -9.41
N PHE A 242 -1.06 10.62 -8.47
CA PHE A 242 -2.19 11.52 -8.66
C PHE A 242 -1.94 12.92 -8.09
N GLU A 243 -1.31 13.01 -6.91
CA GLU A 243 -1.13 14.29 -6.20
C GLU A 243 0.21 14.96 -6.54
N LEU A 244 1.25 14.17 -6.84
CA LEU A 244 2.58 14.71 -7.09
C LEU A 244 2.69 15.57 -8.37
N PRO A 245 2.20 15.15 -9.55
CA PRO A 245 2.38 15.96 -10.77
C PRO A 245 1.79 17.38 -10.66
N PRO A 246 0.56 17.58 -10.12
CA PRO A 246 0.04 18.93 -9.88
C PRO A 246 0.90 19.76 -8.92
N LEU A 247 1.43 19.13 -7.83
CA LEU A 247 2.29 19.81 -6.89
C LEU A 247 3.57 20.31 -7.56
N VAL A 248 4.25 19.47 -8.34
CA VAL A 248 5.46 19.85 -9.06
C VAL A 248 5.19 20.99 -10.05
N ALA A 249 4.06 20.91 -10.78
CA ALA A 249 3.64 21.96 -11.72
C ALA A 249 3.33 23.30 -11.03
N ALA A 250 2.94 23.28 -9.75
CA ALA A 250 2.65 24.48 -8.95
C ALA A 250 3.88 25.05 -8.21
N THR A 251 5.00 24.33 -8.14
CA THR A 251 6.19 24.70 -7.34
C THR A 251 7.41 24.95 -8.22
N GLU A 252 8.49 25.44 -7.61
CA GLU A 252 9.81 25.62 -8.24
C GLU A 252 10.94 25.33 -7.28
N GLY A 253 12.14 25.13 -7.79
CA GLY A 253 13.33 24.93 -6.96
C GLY A 253 13.55 23.50 -6.49
N ILE A 254 12.71 22.54 -6.86
CA ILE A 254 12.92 21.10 -6.65
C ILE A 254 13.72 20.58 -7.86
N ASP A 255 14.74 19.75 -7.64
CA ASP A 255 15.53 19.10 -8.69
C ASP A 255 15.15 17.64 -8.87
N VAL A 256 14.86 16.93 -7.77
CA VAL A 256 14.52 15.51 -7.73
C VAL A 256 13.36 15.25 -6.78
N VAL A 257 12.47 14.36 -7.15
CA VAL A 257 11.44 13.79 -6.27
C VAL A 257 11.66 12.28 -6.16
N LEU A 258 11.80 11.81 -4.93
CA LEU A 258 11.70 10.39 -4.55
C LEU A 258 10.32 10.22 -3.92
N ASP A 259 9.47 9.37 -4.52
CA ASP A 259 8.03 9.32 -4.18
C ASP A 259 7.57 7.92 -3.76
N GLY A 260 6.45 7.87 -3.04
CA GLY A 260 5.77 6.67 -2.59
C GLY A 260 4.26 6.74 -2.77
N HIS A 261 3.49 6.00 -1.94
CA HIS A 261 2.03 5.96 -1.83
C HIS A 261 1.29 5.16 -2.92
N SER A 262 1.61 5.35 -4.18
CA SER A 262 0.91 4.66 -5.28
C SER A 262 1.37 3.23 -5.53
N HIS A 263 2.47 2.79 -4.90
CA HIS A 263 3.16 1.52 -5.18
C HIS A 263 3.61 1.37 -6.65
N SER A 264 3.66 2.47 -7.39
CA SER A 264 4.06 2.46 -8.80
C SER A 264 5.58 2.32 -8.93
N VAL A 265 6.03 1.56 -9.92
CA VAL A 265 7.44 1.47 -10.28
C VAL A 265 7.75 2.52 -11.34
N ILE A 266 8.47 3.58 -10.95
CA ILE A 266 8.84 4.69 -11.82
C ILE A 266 10.37 4.82 -11.81
N PRO A 267 11.07 4.20 -12.76
CA PRO A 267 12.54 4.23 -12.77
C PRO A 267 13.11 5.62 -13.01
N HIS A 268 12.50 6.37 -13.92
CA HIS A 268 12.95 7.68 -14.33
C HIS A 268 11.86 8.39 -15.16
N THR A 269 11.34 9.49 -14.64
CA THR A 269 10.36 10.32 -15.34
C THR A 269 10.71 11.79 -15.13
N GLN A 270 10.46 12.65 -16.12
CA GLN A 270 10.64 14.09 -15.99
C GLN A 270 9.27 14.77 -15.87
N LEU A 271 9.12 15.57 -14.83
CA LEU A 271 7.99 16.48 -14.67
C LEU A 271 8.45 17.92 -14.95
N LEU A 272 7.53 18.79 -15.35
CA LEU A 272 7.83 20.22 -15.52
C LEU A 272 7.30 21.01 -14.33
N ASN A 273 8.16 21.80 -13.72
CA ASN A 273 7.78 22.71 -12.64
C ASN A 273 7.09 23.98 -13.20
N ARG A 274 6.62 24.88 -12.34
CA ARG A 274 5.89 26.09 -12.75
C ARG A 274 6.69 27.04 -13.67
N LYS A 275 8.04 26.90 -13.71
CA LYS A 275 8.92 27.64 -14.65
C LYS A 275 9.30 26.84 -15.90
N GLY A 276 8.72 25.66 -16.11
CA GLY A 276 9.06 24.77 -17.21
C GLY A 276 10.42 24.08 -17.09
N LYS A 277 11.05 24.08 -15.90
CA LYS A 277 12.28 23.33 -15.64
C LYS A 277 11.95 21.88 -15.34
N GLU A 278 12.75 20.96 -15.90
CA GLU A 278 12.65 19.52 -15.64
C GLU A 278 12.97 19.17 -14.19
N VAL A 279 12.15 18.33 -13.58
CA VAL A 279 12.30 17.74 -12.25
C VAL A 279 12.30 16.23 -12.41
N LEU A 280 13.35 15.56 -11.95
CA LEU A 280 13.43 14.10 -11.99
C LEU A 280 12.46 13.50 -10.97
N TRP A 281 11.59 12.58 -11.41
CA TRP A 281 10.67 11.82 -10.56
C TRP A 281 10.95 10.33 -10.66
N THR A 282 11.01 9.66 -9.50
CA THR A 282 11.28 8.22 -9.40
C THR A 282 10.58 7.62 -8.18
N SER A 283 10.19 6.32 -8.28
CA SER A 283 9.58 5.52 -7.20
C SER A 283 9.96 4.06 -7.36
N THR A 284 10.22 3.36 -6.24
CA THR A 284 10.74 1.97 -6.26
C THR A 284 9.66 0.90 -6.38
N GLY A 285 8.40 1.27 -6.27
CA GLY A 285 7.29 0.34 -6.15
C GLY A 285 6.91 0.12 -4.69
N SER A 286 6.98 -1.11 -4.20
CA SER A 286 6.68 -1.42 -2.81
C SER A 286 7.44 -2.68 -2.33
N LYS A 287 7.42 -2.94 -1.01
CA LYS A 287 7.90 -4.18 -0.37
C LYS A 287 9.33 -4.57 -0.79
N PHE A 288 10.20 -3.59 -0.95
CA PHE A 288 11.58 -3.80 -1.41
C PHE A 288 11.71 -4.62 -2.71
N HIS A 289 10.73 -4.57 -3.62
CA HIS A 289 10.92 -5.19 -4.94
C HIS A 289 12.11 -4.58 -5.68
N ASN A 290 12.35 -3.28 -5.47
CA ASN A 290 13.54 -2.59 -5.94
C ASN A 290 14.14 -1.75 -4.80
N ILE A 291 15.45 -1.52 -4.90
CA ILE A 291 16.17 -0.47 -4.17
C ILE A 291 16.50 0.61 -5.19
N GLY A 292 16.16 1.85 -4.87
CA GLY A 292 16.49 3.00 -5.70
C GLY A 292 17.90 3.51 -5.42
N ARG A 293 18.61 3.88 -6.48
CA ARG A 293 19.93 4.54 -6.41
C ARG A 293 19.89 5.81 -7.23
N LEU A 294 19.86 6.95 -6.55
CA LEU A 294 20.03 8.26 -7.16
C LEU A 294 21.50 8.66 -7.05
N VAL A 295 22.09 9.06 -8.15
CA VAL A 295 23.46 9.56 -8.21
C VAL A 295 23.43 11.03 -8.62
N ILE A 296 24.13 11.87 -7.85
CA ILE A 296 24.38 13.27 -8.16
C ILE A 296 25.89 13.35 -8.50
N PRO A 297 26.26 13.31 -9.78
CA PRO A 297 27.66 13.41 -10.20
C PRO A 297 28.18 14.82 -9.90
N ARG A 298 29.47 14.94 -9.55
CA ARG A 298 30.08 16.24 -9.33
C ARG A 298 30.02 17.10 -10.61
N GLY A 299 29.22 18.18 -10.56
CA GLY A 299 28.98 19.07 -11.72
C GLY A 299 28.10 18.47 -12.82
N GLY A 300 27.48 17.32 -12.58
CA GLY A 300 26.58 16.63 -13.51
C GLY A 300 25.09 16.78 -13.13
N ARG A 301 24.22 16.17 -13.96
CA ARG A 301 22.79 16.09 -13.66
C ARG A 301 22.48 14.85 -12.83
N PRO A 302 21.58 14.97 -11.82
CA PRO A 302 21.07 13.81 -11.09
C PRO A 302 20.44 12.79 -12.03
N HIS A 303 20.71 11.51 -11.78
CA HIS A 303 20.07 10.39 -12.47
C HIS A 303 19.77 9.26 -11.50
N SER A 304 18.73 8.52 -11.77
CA SER A 304 18.26 7.43 -10.92
C SER A 304 18.14 6.13 -11.69
N GLU A 305 18.40 5.03 -11.00
CA GLU A 305 18.12 3.68 -11.45
C GLU A 305 17.47 2.86 -10.34
N LEU A 306 16.68 1.87 -10.73
CA LEU A 306 16.07 0.92 -9.82
C LEU A 306 16.81 -0.41 -9.93
N LEU A 307 17.24 -0.93 -8.79
CA LEU A 307 17.97 -2.19 -8.67
C LEU A 307 16.99 -3.23 -8.10
N PRO A 308 16.59 -4.26 -8.89
CA PRO A 308 15.77 -5.33 -8.36
C PRO A 308 16.46 -6.00 -7.18
N SER A 309 15.78 -6.13 -6.06
CA SER A 309 16.37 -6.65 -4.81
C SER A 309 16.95 -8.05 -4.97
N VAL A 310 16.39 -8.87 -5.85
CA VAL A 310 16.93 -10.19 -6.19
C VAL A 310 18.33 -10.16 -6.83
N THR A 311 18.78 -9.00 -7.29
CA THR A 311 20.13 -8.82 -7.88
C THR A 311 21.16 -8.33 -6.87
N VAL A 312 20.71 -7.91 -5.67
CA VAL A 312 21.61 -7.43 -4.62
C VAL A 312 22.20 -8.63 -3.88
N PRO A 313 23.52 -8.71 -3.72
CA PRO A 313 24.14 -9.81 -3.00
C PRO A 313 23.69 -9.90 -1.55
N HIS A 314 23.33 -11.08 -1.10
CA HIS A 314 23.08 -11.34 0.32
C HIS A 314 24.40 -11.33 1.09
N VAL A 315 24.52 -10.42 2.04
CA VAL A 315 25.69 -10.26 2.90
C VAL A 315 25.26 -10.33 4.36
N ILE A 316 26.06 -11.02 5.18
CA ILE A 316 25.87 -11.02 6.63
C ILE A 316 26.36 -9.68 7.17
N ASN A 317 25.45 -8.90 7.75
CA ASN A 317 25.70 -7.59 8.32
C ASN A 317 24.84 -7.38 9.59
N ALA A 318 24.98 -6.26 10.28
CA ALA A 318 24.23 -5.97 11.50
C ALA A 318 22.70 -5.96 11.27
N ALA A 319 22.24 -5.57 10.09
CA ALA A 319 20.83 -5.62 9.74
C ALA A 319 20.35 -7.08 9.56
N PHE A 320 21.19 -7.98 9.08
CA PHE A 320 20.88 -9.41 8.98
C PHE A 320 20.74 -10.05 10.37
N ASP A 321 21.64 -9.75 11.32
CA ASP A 321 21.54 -10.26 12.70
C ASP A 321 20.25 -9.73 13.38
N THR A 322 19.91 -8.48 13.13
CA THR A 322 18.66 -7.88 13.61
C THR A 322 17.44 -8.55 12.98
N LEU A 323 17.48 -8.84 11.66
CA LEU A 323 16.43 -9.57 10.95
C LEU A 323 16.18 -10.94 11.60
N GLN A 324 17.24 -11.72 11.86
CA GLN A 324 17.08 -13.03 12.49
C GLN A 324 16.39 -12.94 13.86
N ALA A 325 16.79 -11.98 14.69
CA ALA A 325 16.18 -11.80 16.01
C ALA A 325 14.70 -11.38 15.94
N VAL A 326 14.36 -10.52 14.99
CA VAL A 326 12.98 -10.08 14.71
C VAL A 326 12.15 -11.22 14.17
N GLN A 327 12.69 -11.99 13.21
CA GLN A 327 12.02 -13.14 12.61
C GLN A 327 11.71 -14.23 13.63
N GLN A 328 12.64 -14.57 14.51
CA GLN A 328 12.41 -15.53 15.59
C GLN A 328 11.28 -15.10 16.53
N ALA A 329 11.23 -13.82 16.89
CA ALA A 329 10.17 -13.27 17.72
C ALA A 329 8.80 -13.35 17.03
N TYR A 330 8.73 -13.08 15.73
CA TYR A 330 7.51 -13.18 14.93
C TYR A 330 7.07 -14.63 14.71
N ASP A 331 7.99 -15.53 14.34
CA ASP A 331 7.71 -16.94 14.04
C ASP A 331 7.03 -17.66 15.21
N SER A 332 7.35 -17.30 16.44
CA SER A 332 6.71 -17.87 17.62
C SER A 332 5.18 -17.67 17.66
N ILE A 333 4.70 -16.63 16.99
CA ILE A 333 3.25 -16.28 16.89
C ILE A 333 2.67 -16.76 15.57
N ALA A 334 3.37 -16.48 14.48
CA ALA A 334 2.85 -16.66 13.12
C ALA A 334 2.73 -18.12 12.66
N ARG A 335 3.61 -19.01 13.16
CA ARG A 335 3.64 -20.43 12.74
C ARG A 335 2.59 -21.32 13.41
N ARG A 336 1.72 -20.76 14.24
CA ARG A 336 0.60 -21.51 14.81
C ARG A 336 -0.35 -21.96 13.70
N ARG A 337 -0.51 -23.27 13.56
CA ARG A 337 -1.48 -23.84 12.59
C ARG A 337 -2.90 -23.51 13.05
N VAL A 338 -3.73 -23.00 12.13
CA VAL A 338 -5.12 -22.62 12.39
C VAL A 338 -6.12 -23.42 11.55
N GLY A 339 -5.68 -24.11 10.50
CA GLY A 339 -6.60 -24.91 9.67
C GLY A 339 -5.98 -25.37 8.37
N TYR A 340 -6.85 -25.59 7.38
CA TYR A 340 -6.48 -25.97 6.03
C TYR A 340 -7.38 -25.25 5.01
N ASN A 341 -6.80 -24.70 3.98
CA ASN A 341 -7.50 -24.02 2.90
C ASN A 341 -7.36 -24.80 1.59
N GLN A 342 -8.46 -25.17 0.95
CA GLN A 342 -8.45 -25.97 -0.28
C GLN A 342 -8.50 -25.11 -1.55
N VAL A 343 -8.65 -23.77 -1.42
CA VAL A 343 -8.81 -22.84 -2.54
C VAL A 343 -7.98 -21.59 -2.36
N LEU A 344 -7.72 -20.86 -3.45
CA LEU A 344 -7.16 -19.51 -3.37
C LEU A 344 -8.27 -18.50 -3.03
N LEU A 345 -8.20 -17.87 -1.85
CA LEU A 345 -9.04 -16.72 -1.54
C LEU A 345 -8.31 -15.45 -1.98
N TRP A 346 -8.62 -14.96 -3.15
CA TRP A 346 -8.05 -13.73 -3.67
C TRP A 346 -8.87 -12.49 -3.27
N ARG A 347 -8.18 -11.38 -2.99
CA ARG A 347 -8.78 -10.13 -2.49
C ARG A 347 -9.24 -9.16 -3.57
N LYS A 348 -8.59 -9.15 -4.74
CA LYS A 348 -8.89 -8.22 -5.85
C LYS A 348 -9.19 -9.03 -7.10
N GLY A 349 -10.19 -8.61 -7.86
CA GLY A 349 -10.43 -9.13 -9.21
C GLY A 349 -9.26 -8.75 -10.13
N TYR A 350 -8.16 -9.49 -10.05
CA TYR A 350 -6.99 -9.33 -10.92
C TYR A 350 -7.20 -9.89 -12.33
N TYR A 351 -8.31 -10.56 -12.55
CA TYR A 351 -8.57 -11.23 -13.81
C TYR A 351 -9.57 -10.43 -14.64
N GLU A 352 -9.21 -10.21 -15.89
CA GLU A 352 -9.79 -9.40 -16.97
C GLU A 352 -11.31 -9.54 -17.21
N ASP A 353 -12.03 -10.28 -16.39
CA ASP A 353 -13.47 -10.48 -16.42
C ASP A 353 -14.13 -9.71 -15.28
N SER A 354 -14.72 -8.57 -15.55
CA SER A 354 -15.79 -7.82 -14.87
C SER A 354 -16.31 -8.27 -13.47
N ARG A 355 -15.60 -9.11 -12.73
CA ARG A 355 -15.98 -9.66 -11.43
C ARG A 355 -15.40 -8.80 -10.33
N ILE A 356 -16.27 -8.02 -9.73
CA ILE A 356 -15.96 -7.07 -8.67
C ILE A 356 -15.91 -7.76 -7.31
N ASP A 357 -16.73 -8.79 -7.15
CA ASP A 357 -16.84 -9.58 -5.94
C ASP A 357 -15.61 -10.48 -5.77
N SER A 358 -15.18 -10.76 -4.54
CA SER A 358 -13.99 -11.57 -4.29
C SER A 358 -14.24 -12.65 -3.24
N PRO A 359 -13.67 -13.86 -3.40
CA PRO A 359 -13.77 -14.91 -2.40
C PRO A 359 -13.30 -14.49 -1.02
N LEU A 360 -12.21 -13.72 -0.93
CA LEU A 360 -11.71 -13.23 0.36
C LEU A 360 -12.66 -12.21 0.98
N GLY A 361 -13.19 -11.26 0.20
CA GLY A 361 -14.20 -10.31 0.67
C GLY A 361 -15.46 -11.01 1.17
N ASN A 362 -15.91 -12.05 0.45
CA ASN A 362 -17.04 -12.87 0.88
C ASN A 362 -16.74 -13.59 2.20
N TYR A 363 -15.56 -14.21 2.33
CA TYR A 363 -15.12 -14.90 3.55
C TYR A 363 -15.12 -13.99 4.78
N PHE A 364 -14.56 -12.77 4.65
CA PHE A 364 -14.55 -11.78 5.75
C PHE A 364 -15.97 -11.37 6.14
N CYS A 365 -16.80 -11.02 5.16
CA CYS A 365 -18.17 -10.58 5.43
C CYS A 365 -19.03 -11.70 6.03
N ASP A 366 -18.86 -12.96 5.59
CA ASP A 366 -19.55 -14.11 6.18
C ASP A 366 -19.11 -14.37 7.61
N ALA A 367 -17.80 -14.22 7.90
CA ALA A 367 -17.26 -14.32 9.25
C ALA A 367 -17.90 -13.25 10.16
N PHE A 368 -17.93 -11.99 9.72
CA PHE A 368 -18.50 -10.88 10.48
C PHE A 368 -19.99 -11.08 10.75
N LEU A 369 -20.77 -11.42 9.72
CA LEU A 369 -22.19 -11.64 9.86
C LEU A 369 -22.50 -12.83 10.77
N THR A 370 -21.72 -13.91 10.66
CA THR A 370 -21.91 -15.12 11.46
C THR A 370 -21.59 -14.87 12.93
N LEU A 371 -20.48 -14.22 13.25
CA LEU A 371 -20.07 -13.94 14.64
C LEU A 371 -20.92 -12.86 15.32
N THR A 372 -21.70 -12.12 14.56
CA THR A 372 -22.59 -11.07 15.09
C THR A 372 -24.06 -11.49 15.15
N LYS A 373 -24.37 -12.80 14.99
CA LYS A 373 -25.76 -13.32 15.08
C LYS A 373 -26.44 -13.00 16.40
N ASP A 374 -25.73 -13.04 17.51
CA ASP A 374 -26.27 -12.72 18.85
C ASP A 374 -26.62 -11.23 18.98
N TYR A 375 -26.01 -10.39 18.16
CA TYR A 375 -26.33 -8.97 18.03
C TYR A 375 -27.42 -8.70 16.98
N HIS A 376 -27.94 -9.76 16.33
CA HIS A 376 -28.95 -9.68 15.27
C HIS A 376 -28.52 -8.76 14.11
N ALA A 377 -27.26 -8.87 13.67
CA ALA A 377 -26.79 -8.12 12.51
C ALA A 377 -27.53 -8.58 11.23
N ASP A 378 -28.07 -7.60 10.49
CA ASP A 378 -28.79 -7.82 9.22
C ASP A 378 -27.80 -7.96 8.06
N VAL A 379 -26.72 -7.17 8.09
CA VAL A 379 -25.71 -7.09 7.03
C VAL A 379 -24.30 -6.96 7.60
N ALA A 380 -23.31 -7.35 6.82
CA ALA A 380 -21.91 -7.10 7.14
C ALA A 380 -21.21 -6.39 5.99
N LEU A 381 -20.27 -5.49 6.34
CA LEU A 381 -19.48 -4.69 5.42
C LEU A 381 -17.98 -4.88 5.71
N MET A 382 -17.18 -5.01 4.64
CA MET A 382 -15.71 -5.04 4.73
C MET A 382 -15.10 -4.19 3.63
N ASN A 383 -14.27 -3.21 4.00
CA ASN A 383 -13.56 -2.36 3.03
C ASN A 383 -12.39 -3.13 2.37
N ALA A 384 -12.19 -2.93 1.07
CA ALA A 384 -11.16 -3.62 0.30
C ALA A 384 -9.73 -3.28 0.80
N GLY A 385 -9.53 -2.07 1.29
CA GLY A 385 -8.25 -1.61 1.86
C GLY A 385 -7.85 -2.35 3.13
N GLY A 386 -8.80 -2.85 3.89
CA GLY A 386 -8.57 -3.64 5.11
C GLY A 386 -8.03 -5.05 4.86
N MET A 387 -8.08 -5.54 3.61
CA MET A 387 -7.52 -6.83 3.21
C MET A 387 -6.21 -6.62 2.44
N ARG A 388 -5.09 -7.17 2.93
CA ARG A 388 -3.74 -6.84 2.42
C ARG A 388 -3.03 -7.95 1.67
N ASP A 389 -3.40 -9.21 1.87
CA ASP A 389 -2.83 -10.36 1.14
C ASP A 389 -3.90 -11.40 0.82
N ASP A 390 -3.63 -12.27 -0.16
CA ASP A 390 -4.47 -13.40 -0.53
C ASP A 390 -4.20 -14.57 0.43
N ILE A 391 -5.22 -15.39 0.72
CA ILE A 391 -5.04 -16.63 1.48
C ILE A 391 -4.89 -17.79 0.50
N ARG A 392 -3.68 -18.36 0.44
CA ARG A 392 -3.33 -19.44 -0.49
C ARG A 392 -3.91 -20.78 -0.06
N ALA A 393 -4.07 -21.70 -1.02
CA ALA A 393 -4.40 -23.09 -0.73
C ALA A 393 -3.22 -23.81 -0.04
N GLY A 394 -3.54 -24.68 0.94
CA GLY A 394 -2.57 -25.44 1.72
C GLY A 394 -2.86 -25.44 3.21
N GLU A 395 -1.88 -25.82 4.00
CA GLU A 395 -1.90 -25.64 5.45
C GLU A 395 -2.02 -24.15 5.77
N LEU A 396 -2.95 -23.82 6.67
CA LEU A 396 -3.24 -22.42 7.03
C LEU A 396 -2.64 -22.12 8.40
N LEU A 397 -1.75 -21.13 8.42
CA LEU A 397 -1.10 -20.65 9.63
C LEU A 397 -1.75 -19.34 10.10
N PHE A 398 -1.60 -19.01 11.38
CA PHE A 398 -2.09 -17.73 11.92
C PHE A 398 -1.49 -16.54 11.18
N GLY A 399 -0.22 -16.63 10.79
CA GLY A 399 0.45 -15.62 9.98
C GLY A 399 -0.23 -15.34 8.63
N ASP A 400 -0.84 -16.34 7.99
CA ASP A 400 -1.56 -16.16 6.72
C ASP A 400 -2.85 -15.37 6.93
N LEU A 401 -3.61 -15.67 8.00
CA LEU A 401 -4.80 -14.88 8.35
C LEU A 401 -4.42 -13.45 8.72
N TYR A 402 -3.34 -13.30 9.46
CA TYR A 402 -2.86 -11.99 9.86
C TYR A 402 -2.28 -11.19 8.67
N ALA A 403 -1.68 -11.84 7.68
CA ALA A 403 -1.24 -11.19 6.44
C ALA A 403 -2.43 -10.67 5.62
N ALA A 404 -3.53 -11.42 5.62
CA ALA A 404 -4.78 -10.97 5.00
C ALA A 404 -5.44 -9.82 5.78
N ALA A 405 -5.30 -9.80 7.11
CA ALA A 405 -5.94 -8.88 8.05
C ALA A 405 -4.92 -8.23 9.02
N PRO A 406 -3.99 -7.38 8.55
CA PRO A 406 -2.84 -6.96 9.37
C PRO A 406 -3.08 -5.76 10.28
N PHE A 407 -4.23 -5.12 10.22
CA PHE A 407 -4.52 -3.92 11.01
C PHE A 407 -5.08 -4.25 12.41
N ASP A 408 -5.03 -3.28 13.32
CA ASP A 408 -5.60 -3.41 14.68
C ASP A 408 -7.11 -3.06 14.72
N ASN A 409 -7.83 -3.42 13.65
CA ASN A 409 -9.26 -3.15 13.52
C ASN A 409 -10.08 -4.11 14.38
N GLN A 410 -11.19 -3.60 14.94
CA GLN A 410 -12.12 -4.38 15.75
C GLN A 410 -13.40 -4.65 14.98
N LEU A 411 -13.91 -5.88 15.06
CA LEU A 411 -15.28 -6.20 14.64
C LEU A 411 -16.26 -5.49 15.58
N CYS A 412 -17.12 -4.68 15.03
CA CYS A 412 -18.14 -3.94 15.76
C CYS A 412 -19.52 -4.12 15.14
N VAL A 413 -20.57 -3.71 15.87
CA VAL A 413 -21.96 -3.67 15.38
C VAL A 413 -22.57 -2.31 15.70
N VAL A 414 -23.21 -1.72 14.70
CA VAL A 414 -23.96 -0.45 14.82
C VAL A 414 -25.38 -0.62 14.32
N GLU A 415 -26.31 0.21 14.82
CA GLU A 415 -27.61 0.46 14.18
C GLU A 415 -27.50 1.71 13.32
N THR A 416 -27.93 1.65 12.06
CA THR A 416 -27.93 2.80 11.14
C THR A 416 -29.06 2.68 10.12
N SER A 417 -29.43 3.78 9.47
CA SER A 417 -30.48 3.77 8.45
C SER A 417 -30.03 3.08 7.16
N GLY A 418 -30.99 2.56 6.40
CA GLY A 418 -30.71 2.07 5.05
C GLY A 418 -30.16 3.17 4.14
N GLN A 419 -30.47 4.44 4.41
CA GLN A 419 -29.90 5.57 3.68
C GLN A 419 -28.37 5.65 3.88
N SER A 420 -27.89 5.53 5.11
CA SER A 420 -26.45 5.54 5.40
C SER A 420 -25.72 4.35 4.76
N ILE A 421 -26.37 3.18 4.69
CA ILE A 421 -25.81 2.02 3.97
C ILE A 421 -25.71 2.33 2.47
N LEU A 422 -26.75 2.89 1.84
CA LEU A 422 -26.72 3.29 0.43
C LEU A 422 -25.62 4.31 0.15
N ASP A 423 -25.43 5.28 1.04
CA ASP A 423 -24.42 6.32 0.91
C ASP A 423 -23.01 5.74 1.03
N ALA A 424 -22.79 4.79 1.95
CA ALA A 424 -21.52 4.10 2.10
C ALA A 424 -21.18 3.22 0.88
N LEU A 425 -22.14 2.49 0.32
CA LEU A 425 -21.94 1.72 -0.91
C LEU A 425 -21.59 2.62 -2.10
N GLU A 426 -22.27 3.77 -2.24
CA GLU A 426 -21.98 4.76 -3.29
C GLU A 426 -20.59 5.36 -3.12
N MET A 427 -20.20 5.69 -1.86
CA MET A 427 -18.85 6.15 -1.54
C MET A 427 -17.80 5.11 -1.95
N GLY A 428 -18.02 3.83 -1.64
CA GLY A 428 -17.13 2.73 -2.01
C GLY A 428 -16.96 2.57 -3.53
N CYS A 429 -17.97 2.95 -4.32
CA CYS A 429 -17.96 2.83 -5.78
C CYS A 429 -17.50 4.11 -6.49
N ARG A 430 -17.11 5.18 -5.77
CA ARG A 430 -16.83 6.50 -6.38
C ARG A 430 -15.73 6.48 -7.42
N LYS A 431 -14.70 5.65 -7.24
CA LYS A 431 -13.53 5.55 -8.13
C LYS A 431 -13.68 4.46 -9.20
N TRP A 432 -14.83 3.78 -9.24
CA TRP A 432 -15.07 2.74 -10.25
C TRP A 432 -14.82 3.27 -11.70
N PRO A 433 -14.15 2.53 -12.59
CA PRO A 433 -13.84 1.08 -12.54
C PRO A 433 -12.59 0.70 -11.72
N LYS A 434 -11.87 1.65 -11.14
CA LYS A 434 -10.76 1.35 -10.24
C LYS A 434 -11.31 0.91 -8.89
N VAL A 435 -11.09 -0.37 -8.52
CA VAL A 435 -11.34 -0.86 -7.16
C VAL A 435 -10.27 -0.28 -6.24
N SER A 436 -10.69 0.53 -5.29
CA SER A 436 -9.83 1.23 -4.34
C SER A 436 -10.14 0.78 -2.91
N GLY A 437 -9.38 1.28 -1.92
CA GLY A 437 -9.49 0.86 -0.53
C GLY A 437 -10.89 1.00 0.06
N GLU A 438 -11.61 2.05 -0.35
CA GLU A 438 -12.97 2.35 0.10
C GLU A 438 -14.05 1.40 -0.42
N PHE A 439 -13.77 0.56 -1.42
CA PHE A 439 -14.75 -0.38 -1.97
C PHE A 439 -15.24 -1.35 -0.90
N LEU A 440 -16.58 -1.57 -0.81
CA LEU A 440 -17.19 -2.40 0.25
C LEU A 440 -17.65 -3.75 -0.30
N TYR A 441 -17.09 -4.83 0.24
CA TYR A 441 -17.63 -6.18 0.16
C TYR A 441 -18.75 -6.34 1.18
N VAL A 442 -19.68 -7.27 0.91
CA VAL A 442 -20.94 -7.38 1.69
C VAL A 442 -21.34 -8.82 2.00
N ALA A 443 -22.06 -9.00 3.12
CA ALA A 443 -22.89 -10.19 3.38
C ALA A 443 -24.25 -9.76 3.94
N GLY A 444 -25.27 -10.61 3.75
CA GLY A 444 -26.66 -10.26 4.05
C GLY A 444 -27.24 -9.22 3.10
N LEU A 445 -26.50 -8.84 2.06
CA LEU A 445 -26.86 -7.80 1.11
C LEU A 445 -26.31 -8.14 -0.28
N GLN A 446 -27.01 -7.70 -1.34
CA GLN A 446 -26.55 -7.76 -2.74
C GLN A 446 -26.80 -6.41 -3.40
N TYR A 447 -25.93 -6.02 -4.36
CA TYR A 447 -26.15 -4.78 -5.12
C TYR A 447 -25.51 -4.82 -6.51
N GLU A 448 -25.96 -3.91 -7.38
CA GLU A 448 -25.44 -3.72 -8.72
C GLU A 448 -24.73 -2.38 -8.85
N ILE A 449 -23.71 -2.33 -9.72
CA ILE A 449 -22.98 -1.11 -10.07
C ILE A 449 -23.27 -0.78 -11.53
N ASP A 450 -23.89 0.38 -11.78
CA ASP A 450 -24.04 0.96 -13.10
C ASP A 450 -22.68 1.52 -13.56
N THR A 451 -22.05 0.80 -14.49
CA THR A 451 -20.70 1.15 -14.97
C THR A 451 -20.65 2.42 -15.79
N MET A 452 -21.78 2.84 -16.37
CA MET A 452 -21.89 4.04 -17.19
C MET A 452 -22.17 5.31 -16.37
N GLN A 453 -22.70 5.15 -15.14
CA GLN A 453 -22.99 6.28 -14.26
C GLN A 453 -21.70 6.87 -13.70
N LYS A 454 -21.52 8.19 -13.82
CA LYS A 454 -20.45 8.91 -13.14
C LYS A 454 -20.73 9.03 -11.65
N SER A 455 -19.67 9.09 -10.85
CA SER A 455 -19.82 9.32 -9.40
C SER A 455 -20.42 10.70 -9.14
N THR A 456 -21.36 10.74 -8.19
CA THR A 456 -21.99 11.95 -7.66
C THR A 456 -21.69 12.17 -6.17
N VAL A 457 -20.65 11.50 -5.69
CA VAL A 457 -20.14 11.60 -4.31
C VAL A 457 -19.49 12.96 -4.12
N VAL A 458 -19.88 13.67 -3.05
CA VAL A 458 -19.28 14.93 -2.60
C VAL A 458 -18.61 14.68 -1.25
N CYS A 459 -17.32 14.93 -1.17
CA CYS A 459 -16.52 14.81 0.04
C CYS A 459 -16.10 16.19 0.56
N ASP A 460 -15.72 16.25 1.84
CA ASP A 460 -15.01 17.40 2.42
C ASP A 460 -13.54 17.43 1.96
N GLU A 461 -12.81 18.41 2.47
CA GLU A 461 -11.38 18.60 2.16
C GLU A 461 -10.48 17.43 2.61
N ASN A 462 -10.93 16.64 3.56
CA ASN A 462 -10.25 15.45 4.07
C ASN A 462 -10.66 14.15 3.33
N GLY A 463 -11.58 14.26 2.35
CA GLY A 463 -12.06 13.12 1.57
C GLY A 463 -13.20 12.34 2.25
N VAL A 464 -13.78 12.84 3.35
CA VAL A 464 -14.91 12.23 4.05
C VAL A 464 -16.22 12.60 3.35
N LEU A 465 -17.12 11.64 3.21
CA LEU A 465 -18.43 11.80 2.57
C LEU A 465 -19.27 12.89 3.25
N ILE A 466 -19.70 13.88 2.47
CA ILE A 466 -20.67 14.89 2.90
C ILE A 466 -22.09 14.51 2.44
N ARG A 467 -22.25 14.21 1.13
CA ARG A 467 -23.54 13.91 0.50
C ARG A 467 -23.38 13.29 -0.89
N ILE A 468 -24.46 12.75 -1.40
CA ILE A 468 -24.58 12.27 -2.77
C ILE A 468 -25.44 13.24 -3.58
N GLU A 469 -24.94 13.76 -4.71
CA GLU A 469 -25.62 14.71 -5.58
C GLU A 469 -26.05 14.08 -6.91
N GLY A 470 -27.31 13.69 -7.03
CA GLY A 470 -27.87 13.16 -8.28
C GLY A 470 -28.00 11.64 -8.36
N ALA A 471 -27.83 11.07 -9.54
CA ALA A 471 -28.03 9.64 -9.78
C ALA A 471 -26.88 8.81 -9.20
N ARG A 472 -27.22 7.74 -8.50
CA ARG A 472 -26.25 6.80 -7.92
C ARG A 472 -25.73 5.79 -8.95
N LYS A 473 -24.47 5.38 -8.80
CA LYS A 473 -23.92 4.18 -9.46
C LYS A 473 -24.50 2.91 -8.88
N VAL A 474 -24.67 2.87 -7.56
CA VAL A 474 -25.21 1.72 -6.85
C VAL A 474 -26.71 1.60 -7.11
N LYS A 475 -27.12 0.43 -7.60
CA LYS A 475 -28.49 0.09 -8.00
C LYS A 475 -28.93 -1.21 -7.33
N ASN A 476 -30.23 -1.45 -7.32
CA ASN A 476 -30.84 -2.73 -6.96
C ASN A 476 -30.26 -3.33 -5.67
N VAL A 477 -30.15 -2.49 -4.62
CA VAL A 477 -29.67 -2.95 -3.32
C VAL A 477 -30.73 -3.79 -2.64
N MET A 478 -30.43 -5.06 -2.41
CA MET A 478 -31.35 -6.06 -1.87
C MET A 478 -30.79 -6.61 -0.57
N VAL A 479 -31.63 -6.69 0.46
CA VAL A 479 -31.31 -7.33 1.75
C VAL A 479 -31.79 -8.77 1.72
N VAL A 480 -30.94 -9.68 2.17
CA VAL A 480 -31.23 -11.12 2.26
C VAL A 480 -31.88 -11.42 3.61
N ASN A 481 -33.07 -12.00 3.61
CA ASN A 481 -33.66 -12.51 4.84
C ASN A 481 -32.84 -13.73 5.33
N PRO A 482 -32.29 -13.73 6.54
CA PRO A 482 -31.38 -14.80 6.98
C PRO A 482 -32.08 -16.16 7.16
N ILE A 483 -33.42 -16.20 7.28
CA ILE A 483 -34.20 -17.41 7.48
C ILE A 483 -34.75 -17.95 6.15
N THR A 484 -35.46 -17.08 5.40
CA THR A 484 -36.15 -17.49 4.16
C THR A 484 -35.26 -17.40 2.92
N GLN A 485 -34.11 -16.73 2.99
CA GLN A 485 -33.22 -16.39 1.89
C GLN A 485 -33.87 -15.51 0.80
N GLU A 486 -35.04 -14.94 1.09
CA GLU A 486 -35.72 -14.03 0.18
C GLU A 486 -35.01 -12.68 0.11
N LEU A 487 -34.96 -12.13 -1.09
CA LEU A 487 -34.41 -10.82 -1.37
C LEU A 487 -35.50 -9.77 -1.30
N THR A 488 -35.31 -8.75 -0.46
CA THR A 488 -36.18 -7.58 -0.36
C THR A 488 -35.40 -6.30 -0.64
N PRO A 489 -35.97 -5.30 -1.36
CA PRO A 489 -35.29 -4.03 -1.55
C PRO A 489 -34.92 -3.41 -0.20
N LEU A 490 -33.70 -2.86 -0.12
CA LEU A 490 -33.27 -2.11 1.06
C LEU A 490 -34.13 -0.85 1.20
N ASP A 491 -34.79 -0.71 2.35
CA ASP A 491 -35.59 0.48 2.67
C ASP A 491 -34.69 1.57 3.28
N PRO A 492 -34.53 2.73 2.62
CA PRO A 492 -33.66 3.81 3.13
C PRO A 492 -34.06 4.33 4.53
N LYS A 493 -35.34 4.18 4.91
CA LYS A 493 -35.88 4.69 6.18
C LYS A 493 -35.83 3.67 7.32
N LYS A 494 -35.67 2.40 7.00
CA LYS A 494 -35.58 1.33 8.00
C LYS A 494 -34.18 1.37 8.66
N VAL A 495 -34.16 1.07 9.96
CA VAL A 495 -32.91 0.87 10.70
C VAL A 495 -32.45 -0.58 10.53
N TYR A 496 -31.17 -0.76 10.24
CA TYR A 496 -30.51 -2.05 10.11
C TYR A 496 -29.37 -2.15 11.11
N ARG A 497 -29.07 -3.36 11.55
CA ARG A 497 -27.85 -3.66 12.31
C ARG A 497 -26.75 -4.08 11.34
N VAL A 498 -25.67 -3.33 11.37
CA VAL A 498 -24.51 -3.51 10.46
C VAL A 498 -23.32 -3.96 11.26
N ALA A 499 -22.75 -5.11 10.86
CA ALA A 499 -21.46 -5.61 11.33
C ALA A 499 -20.34 -5.12 10.41
N GLY A 500 -19.16 -4.83 10.95
CA GLY A 500 -18.01 -4.42 10.15
C GLY A 500 -16.83 -4.01 11.01
N CYS A 501 -15.76 -3.55 10.36
CA CYS A 501 -14.63 -2.99 11.09
C CYS A 501 -14.98 -1.61 11.68
N ASP A 502 -14.52 -1.37 12.89
CA ASP A 502 -14.60 -0.09 13.57
C ASP A 502 -13.98 1.06 12.75
N TYR A 503 -12.92 0.75 11.99
CA TYR A 503 -12.31 1.66 11.01
C TYR A 503 -13.34 2.25 10.05
N THR A 504 -14.19 1.41 9.45
CA THR A 504 -15.20 1.85 8.47
C THR A 504 -16.47 2.41 9.13
N LEU A 505 -16.97 1.72 10.17
CA LEU A 505 -18.29 2.04 10.73
C LEU A 505 -18.27 3.15 11.79
N LEU A 506 -17.14 3.32 12.50
CA LEU A 506 -17.04 4.22 13.63
C LEU A 506 -16.00 5.34 13.46
N LYS A 507 -14.99 5.13 12.60
CA LYS A 507 -13.81 5.98 12.53
C LYS A 507 -13.66 6.73 11.20
N GLU A 508 -14.70 6.77 10.38
CA GLU A 508 -14.73 7.40 9.05
C GLU A 508 -13.63 6.95 8.08
N GLY A 509 -13.08 5.76 8.32
CA GLY A 509 -12.00 5.20 7.49
C GLY A 509 -12.39 5.10 6.02
N ASP A 510 -11.43 5.35 5.12
CA ASP A 510 -11.63 5.48 3.67
C ASP A 510 -12.72 6.52 3.28
N GLY A 511 -13.03 7.45 4.20
CA GLY A 511 -14.03 8.50 4.00
C GLY A 511 -15.49 8.06 4.15
N HIS A 512 -15.75 6.84 4.62
CA HIS A 512 -17.11 6.38 4.93
C HIS A 512 -17.68 7.12 6.14
N ARG A 513 -18.94 7.54 6.05
CA ARG A 513 -19.62 8.22 7.15
C ARG A 513 -20.99 7.61 7.39
N PHE A 514 -21.27 7.31 8.66
CA PHE A 514 -22.55 6.79 9.16
C PHE A 514 -23.08 7.76 10.24
N PRO A 515 -23.68 8.90 9.84
CA PRO A 515 -23.97 10.01 10.76
C PRO A 515 -25.05 9.70 11.78
N ASP A 516 -25.87 8.69 11.53
CA ASP A 516 -26.96 8.23 12.39
C ASP A 516 -26.64 6.93 13.13
N ALA A 517 -25.38 6.47 13.06
CA ALA A 517 -24.96 5.22 13.68
C ALA A 517 -25.09 5.27 15.21
N LYS A 518 -25.77 4.26 15.76
CA LYS A 518 -25.78 3.97 17.19
C LYS A 518 -24.95 2.75 17.45
N VAL A 519 -23.94 2.86 18.29
CA VAL A 519 -23.05 1.76 18.63
C VAL A 519 -23.78 0.73 19.49
N ILE A 520 -23.86 -0.51 19.02
CA ILE A 520 -24.37 -1.66 19.78
C ILE A 520 -23.22 -2.33 20.52
N ASN A 521 -22.13 -2.61 19.83
CA ASN A 521 -20.89 -3.10 20.43
C ASN A 521 -19.69 -2.54 19.63
N PRO A 522 -18.79 -1.76 20.25
CA PRO A 522 -17.68 -1.12 19.55
C PRO A 522 -16.50 -2.06 19.27
N ALA A 523 -16.37 -3.18 20.01
CA ALA A 523 -15.23 -4.08 19.91
C ALA A 523 -15.59 -5.48 20.43
N ILE A 524 -16.01 -6.37 19.53
CA ILE A 524 -16.35 -7.76 19.84
C ILE A 524 -15.06 -8.60 19.92
N CYS A 525 -14.21 -8.48 18.93
CA CYS A 525 -12.88 -9.09 18.85
C CYS A 525 -12.11 -8.40 17.70
N SER A 526 -10.79 -8.65 17.57
CA SER A 526 -10.07 -8.18 16.40
C SER A 526 -10.61 -8.85 15.14
N TYR A 527 -10.52 -8.17 13.99
CA TYR A 527 -11.06 -8.72 12.74
C TYR A 527 -10.29 -9.96 12.27
N VAL A 528 -8.99 -10.10 12.61
CA VAL A 528 -8.23 -11.34 12.36
C VAL A 528 -8.74 -12.49 13.24
N GLU A 529 -9.05 -12.21 14.51
CA GLU A 529 -9.68 -13.19 15.39
C GLU A 529 -11.07 -13.60 14.89
N ALA A 530 -11.83 -12.66 14.32
CA ALA A 530 -13.14 -12.96 13.75
C ALA A 530 -13.05 -14.00 12.62
N ILE A 531 -12.13 -13.83 11.67
CA ILE A 531 -11.95 -14.80 10.57
C ILE A 531 -11.37 -16.13 11.06
N GLU A 532 -10.55 -16.14 12.11
CA GLU A 532 -10.04 -17.37 12.74
C GLU A 532 -11.17 -18.13 13.44
N ARG A 533 -11.99 -17.45 14.27
CA ARG A 533 -13.13 -18.08 14.94
C ARG A 533 -14.15 -18.61 13.97
N TYR A 534 -14.43 -17.89 12.88
CA TYR A 534 -15.31 -18.39 11.82
C TYR A 534 -14.77 -19.67 11.18
N LEU A 535 -13.46 -19.74 10.91
CA LEU A 535 -12.80 -20.94 10.41
C LEU A 535 -12.99 -22.13 11.35
N HIS A 536 -12.77 -21.95 12.66
CA HIS A 536 -12.85 -23.02 13.65
C HIS A 536 -14.28 -23.41 13.99
N ASP A 537 -15.11 -22.43 14.35
CA ASP A 537 -16.41 -22.67 14.96
C ASP A 537 -17.50 -23.03 13.94
N HIS A 538 -17.32 -22.58 12.67
CA HIS A 538 -18.33 -22.73 11.63
C HIS A 538 -17.86 -23.55 10.42
N LEU A 539 -16.56 -23.56 10.10
CA LEU A 539 -16.00 -24.31 8.99
C LEU A 539 -15.20 -25.56 9.42
N ASN A 540 -15.20 -25.89 10.72
CA ASN A 540 -14.46 -27.03 11.27
C ASN A 540 -12.96 -27.04 10.89
N GLY A 541 -12.35 -25.87 10.77
CA GLY A 541 -10.93 -25.69 10.43
C GLY A 541 -10.59 -25.89 8.96
N VAL A 542 -11.58 -26.00 8.05
CA VAL A 542 -11.35 -26.23 6.62
C VAL A 542 -12.15 -25.26 5.76
N ILE A 543 -11.47 -24.55 4.87
CA ILE A 543 -12.13 -23.75 3.82
C ILE A 543 -12.30 -24.64 2.59
N ASP A 544 -13.55 -25.04 2.34
CA ASP A 544 -13.91 -25.96 1.26
C ASP A 544 -14.16 -25.23 -0.07
N PRO A 545 -13.77 -25.82 -1.24
CA PRO A 545 -14.01 -25.23 -2.55
C PRO A 545 -15.46 -24.90 -2.86
N SER A 546 -16.42 -25.67 -2.34
CA SER A 546 -17.84 -25.41 -2.57
C SER A 546 -18.33 -24.08 -2.03
N MET A 547 -17.60 -23.50 -1.06
CA MET A 547 -17.98 -22.24 -0.43
C MET A 547 -17.35 -21.01 -1.12
N TYR A 548 -16.04 -21.08 -1.44
CA TYR A 548 -15.28 -19.89 -1.84
C TYR A 548 -14.36 -20.11 -3.06
N ALA A 549 -14.54 -21.15 -3.88
CA ALA A 549 -13.77 -21.31 -5.12
C ALA A 549 -14.04 -20.17 -6.12
N HIS A 550 -15.22 -19.56 -6.02
CA HIS A 550 -15.65 -18.44 -6.86
C HIS A 550 -16.31 -17.37 -6.00
N PRO A 551 -16.34 -16.10 -6.48
CA PRO A 551 -17.14 -15.06 -5.87
C PRO A 551 -18.61 -15.46 -5.77
N LEU A 552 -19.27 -15.09 -4.67
CA LEU A 552 -20.66 -15.46 -4.41
C LEU A 552 -21.67 -14.64 -5.22
N GLY A 553 -21.21 -13.67 -6.04
CA GLY A 553 -22.06 -12.89 -6.92
C GLY A 553 -22.94 -11.87 -6.19
N ARG A 554 -22.52 -11.44 -5.01
CA ARG A 554 -23.23 -10.43 -4.22
C ARG A 554 -23.12 -9.03 -4.81
N ILE A 555 -22.10 -8.79 -5.63
CA ILE A 555 -21.80 -7.52 -6.27
C ILE A 555 -21.69 -7.76 -7.77
N ILE A 556 -22.46 -7.04 -8.57
CA ILE A 556 -22.53 -7.22 -10.02
C ILE A 556 -22.31 -5.86 -10.71
N ALA A 557 -21.34 -5.80 -11.64
CA ALA A 557 -21.20 -4.64 -12.53
C ALA A 557 -22.02 -4.85 -13.81
N ARG A 558 -22.77 -3.84 -14.22
CA ARG A 558 -23.59 -3.84 -15.45
C ARG A 558 -23.40 -2.60 -16.27
#